data_9d286b3dd2cdbbcacd5ceee4ff738fe8
#
_entry.id   9d286b3dd2cdbbcacd5ceee4ff738fe8
#
_cell.length_a   1.000
_cell.length_b   1.000
_cell.length_c   1.000
_cell.angle_alpha   90.00
_cell.angle_beta   90.00
_cell.angle_gamma   90.00
#
_symmetry.space_group_name_H-M   'P 1'
#
loop_
_entity.id
_entity.type
_entity.pdbx_description
1 polymer ?
#
loop_
_entity_poly.entity_id
_entity_poly.type
_entity_poly.pdbx_seq_one_letter_code
_entity_poly.pdbx_strand_id
1 'polypeptide(L)'
;MVGFAAGQSYLDFGCGNGAAAILLASKLGLKVTGIDVDPEQIEVARERSKETAKVRFLTADGSKLPFDDNEFDFVATHMVTHHIPDWQNALHQMLRVLKPNGHLLYKDFALPKRVASLGKKISKSLGYLTPEDLNRFAEENHLAVVHLARSFNKYEAVWRKPV
;
A
#
# COMPACT_ATOMS: atom_id res chain seq x y z
N MET A 1 -9.94 9.73 13.03
CA MET A 1 -10.49 8.93 11.91
C MET A 1 -10.17 9.66 10.63
N VAL A 2 -9.58 9.00 9.63
CA VAL A 2 -9.29 9.63 8.34
C VAL A 2 -10.59 9.71 7.54
N GLY A 3 -10.98 10.91 7.12
CA GLY A 3 -12.16 11.13 6.28
C GLY A 3 -11.78 11.10 4.80
N PHE A 4 -12.58 10.43 3.98
CA PHE A 4 -12.47 10.48 2.52
C PHE A 4 -13.43 11.51 1.96
N ALA A 5 -12.99 12.29 0.96
CA ALA A 5 -13.83 13.20 0.19
C ALA A 5 -13.90 12.74 -1.28
N ALA A 6 -15.07 12.87 -1.88
CA ALA A 6 -15.25 12.51 -3.29
C ALA A 6 -14.28 13.28 -4.19
N GLY A 7 -13.70 12.60 -5.18
CA GLY A 7 -12.73 13.16 -6.11
C GLY A 7 -11.27 13.12 -5.66
N GLN A 8 -10.97 12.78 -4.41
CA GLN A 8 -9.59 12.56 -3.97
C GLN A 8 -8.96 11.37 -4.70
N SER A 9 -7.64 11.46 -4.94
CA SER A 9 -6.84 10.43 -5.61
C SER A 9 -6.39 9.36 -4.63
N TYR A 10 -6.57 8.09 -5.01
CA TYR A 10 -6.25 6.93 -4.18
C TYR A 10 -5.47 5.90 -5.00
N LEU A 11 -4.33 5.46 -4.49
CA LEU A 11 -3.55 4.35 -5.03
C LEU A 11 -3.80 3.09 -4.20
N ASP A 12 -4.31 2.04 -4.83
CA ASP A 12 -4.43 0.68 -4.27
C ASP A 12 -3.22 -0.14 -4.74
N PHE A 13 -2.23 -0.27 -3.86
CA PHE A 13 -0.96 -0.94 -4.13
C PHE A 13 -1.07 -2.44 -3.84
N GLY A 14 -0.99 -3.27 -4.89
CA GLY A 14 -1.28 -4.70 -4.84
C GLY A 14 -2.79 -4.95 -4.83
N CYS A 15 -3.49 -4.39 -5.81
CA CYS A 15 -4.95 -4.37 -5.85
C CYS A 15 -5.60 -5.72 -6.19
N GLY A 16 -4.80 -6.72 -6.61
CA GLY A 16 -5.31 -8.01 -7.07
C GLY A 16 -6.39 -7.84 -8.13
N ASN A 17 -7.51 -8.51 -7.95
CA ASN A 17 -8.67 -8.47 -8.86
C ASN A 17 -9.53 -7.19 -8.77
N GLY A 18 -9.05 -6.15 -8.11
CA GLY A 18 -9.64 -4.81 -8.07
C GLY A 18 -10.88 -4.64 -7.19
N ALA A 19 -11.28 -5.63 -6.39
CA ALA A 19 -12.55 -5.58 -5.64
C ALA A 19 -12.62 -4.38 -4.69
N ALA A 20 -11.55 -4.09 -3.94
CA ALA A 20 -11.49 -2.96 -3.02
C ALA A 20 -11.50 -1.63 -3.78
N ALA A 21 -10.68 -1.49 -4.82
CA ALA A 21 -10.60 -0.30 -5.67
C ALA A 21 -11.97 0.07 -6.28
N ILE A 22 -12.67 -0.91 -6.84
CA ILE A 22 -14.02 -0.72 -7.42
C ILE A 22 -15.01 -0.26 -6.35
N LEU A 23 -14.98 -0.88 -5.16
CA LEU A 23 -15.86 -0.51 -4.06
C LEU A 23 -15.61 0.94 -3.59
N LEU A 24 -14.34 1.34 -3.44
CA LEU A 24 -13.95 2.69 -3.02
C LEU A 24 -14.37 3.74 -4.06
N ALA A 25 -14.15 3.48 -5.34
CA ALA A 25 -14.57 4.38 -6.42
C ALA A 25 -16.10 4.55 -6.46
N SER A 26 -16.85 3.44 -6.37
CA SER A 26 -18.31 3.46 -6.48
C SER A 26 -19.02 4.01 -5.24
N LYS A 27 -18.52 3.69 -4.03
CA LYS A 27 -19.18 4.08 -2.77
C LYS A 27 -18.74 5.43 -2.23
N LEU A 28 -17.46 5.77 -2.40
CA LEU A 28 -16.88 7.02 -1.86
C LEU A 28 -16.58 8.06 -2.93
N GLY A 29 -16.77 7.73 -4.22
CA GLY A 29 -16.52 8.65 -5.32
C GLY A 29 -15.05 9.03 -5.50
N LEU A 30 -14.12 8.22 -4.96
CA LEU A 30 -12.68 8.42 -5.10
C LEU A 30 -12.23 8.17 -6.55
N LYS A 31 -11.15 8.84 -6.96
CA LYS A 31 -10.43 8.51 -8.19
C LYS A 31 -9.37 7.45 -7.86
N VAL A 32 -9.68 6.19 -8.12
CA VAL A 32 -8.83 5.07 -7.70
C VAL A 32 -7.95 4.59 -8.84
N THR A 33 -6.66 4.44 -8.57
CA THR A 33 -5.72 3.72 -9.42
C THR A 33 -5.31 2.45 -8.67
N GLY A 34 -5.60 1.27 -9.23
CA GLY A 34 -5.11 -0.01 -8.73
C GLY A 34 -3.89 -0.46 -9.50
N ILE A 35 -2.88 -0.96 -8.80
CA ILE A 35 -1.72 -1.60 -9.42
C ILE A 35 -1.49 -2.98 -8.85
N ASP A 36 -1.04 -3.89 -9.70
CA ASP A 36 -0.54 -5.21 -9.31
C ASP A 36 0.59 -5.61 -10.26
N VAL A 37 1.50 -6.47 -9.79
CA VAL A 37 2.58 -7.02 -10.62
C VAL A 37 2.06 -8.13 -11.54
N ASP A 38 0.95 -8.77 -11.16
CA ASP A 38 0.32 -9.86 -11.89
C ASP A 38 -0.62 -9.31 -12.99
N PRO A 39 -0.29 -9.47 -14.28
CA PRO A 39 -1.12 -9.00 -15.37
C PRO A 39 -2.48 -9.72 -15.47
N GLU A 40 -2.58 -10.97 -15.00
CA GLU A 40 -3.85 -11.72 -15.00
C GLU A 40 -4.84 -11.12 -14.00
N GLN A 41 -4.34 -10.71 -12.82
CA GLN A 41 -5.16 -9.99 -11.84
C GLN A 41 -5.65 -8.65 -12.38
N ILE A 42 -4.79 -7.92 -13.08
CA ILE A 42 -5.15 -6.63 -13.71
C ILE A 42 -6.19 -6.81 -14.81
N GLU A 43 -6.10 -7.87 -15.61
CA GLU A 43 -7.12 -8.19 -16.63
C GLU A 43 -8.49 -8.43 -16.00
N VAL A 44 -8.52 -9.25 -14.94
CA VAL A 44 -9.75 -9.50 -14.17
C VAL A 44 -10.30 -8.21 -13.55
N ALA A 45 -9.43 -7.36 -12.99
CA ALA A 45 -9.84 -6.09 -12.40
C ALA A 45 -10.46 -5.14 -13.44
N ARG A 46 -9.85 -5.05 -14.63
CA ARG A 46 -10.38 -4.24 -15.74
C ARG A 46 -11.74 -4.74 -16.21
N GLU A 47 -11.90 -6.05 -16.38
CA GLU A 47 -13.16 -6.65 -16.78
C GLU A 47 -14.28 -6.33 -15.79
N ARG A 48 -14.01 -6.48 -14.49
CA ARG A 48 -14.97 -6.22 -13.40
C ARG A 48 -15.32 -4.75 -13.24
N SER A 49 -14.50 -3.84 -13.74
CA SER A 49 -14.67 -2.40 -13.57
C SER A 49 -15.28 -1.68 -14.77
N LYS A 50 -15.64 -2.38 -15.84
CA LYS A 50 -16.12 -1.79 -17.10
C LYS A 50 -17.19 -0.72 -16.94
N GLU A 51 -18.08 -0.90 -15.96
CA GLU A 51 -19.17 0.03 -15.67
C GLU A 51 -18.88 0.97 -14.50
N THR A 52 -17.64 0.92 -13.95
CA THR A 52 -17.28 1.73 -12.79
C THR A 52 -16.45 2.93 -13.24
N ALA A 53 -17.05 4.11 -13.22
CA ALA A 53 -16.32 5.34 -13.47
C ALA A 53 -15.27 5.60 -12.36
N LYS A 54 -14.20 6.35 -12.70
CA LYS A 54 -13.16 6.80 -11.76
C LYS A 54 -12.26 5.71 -11.19
N VAL A 55 -12.22 4.51 -11.79
CA VAL A 55 -11.22 3.50 -11.46
C VAL A 55 -10.40 3.13 -12.70
N ARG A 56 -9.10 2.95 -12.52
CA ARG A 56 -8.18 2.44 -13.55
C ARG A 56 -7.22 1.43 -12.97
N PHE A 57 -6.76 0.48 -13.78
CA PHE A 57 -5.85 -0.59 -13.35
C PHE A 57 -4.64 -0.67 -14.28
N LEU A 58 -3.45 -0.86 -13.68
CA LEU A 58 -2.17 -0.92 -14.38
C LEU A 58 -1.34 -2.08 -13.84
N THR A 59 -0.71 -2.84 -14.71
CA THR A 59 0.36 -3.75 -14.32
C THR A 59 1.60 -2.92 -14.01
N ALA A 60 2.10 -3.01 -12.78
CA ALA A 60 3.27 -2.24 -12.36
C ALA A 60 4.07 -2.98 -11.28
N ASP A 61 5.39 -2.80 -11.33
CA ASP A 61 6.29 -3.23 -10.26
C ASP A 61 6.30 -2.18 -9.14
N GLY A 62 5.99 -2.62 -7.92
CA GLY A 62 5.97 -1.78 -6.73
C GLY A 62 7.34 -1.19 -6.34
N SER A 63 8.44 -1.74 -6.87
CA SER A 63 9.79 -1.21 -6.67
C SER A 63 10.09 0.03 -7.52
N LYS A 64 9.28 0.28 -8.57
CA LYS A 64 9.42 1.43 -9.48
C LYS A 64 8.06 1.87 -9.99
N LEU A 65 7.35 2.66 -9.21
CA LEU A 65 6.02 3.13 -9.56
C LEU A 65 6.03 4.12 -10.74
N PRO A 66 5.17 3.92 -11.77
CA PRO A 66 5.10 4.75 -12.97
C PRO A 66 4.22 6.00 -12.74
N PHE A 67 4.42 6.69 -11.63
CA PHE A 67 3.66 7.87 -11.23
C PHE A 67 4.61 9.00 -10.82
N ASP A 68 4.11 10.22 -10.94
CA ASP A 68 4.83 11.41 -10.50
C ASP A 68 4.91 11.49 -8.96
N ASP A 69 5.85 12.28 -8.46
CA ASP A 69 5.93 12.60 -7.04
C ASP A 69 4.68 13.35 -6.59
N ASN A 70 4.17 13.03 -5.41
CA ASN A 70 3.04 13.73 -4.81
C ASN A 70 1.74 13.69 -5.67
N GLU A 71 1.44 12.56 -6.29
CA GLU A 71 0.25 12.39 -7.15
C GLU A 71 -1.02 12.02 -6.36
N PHE A 72 -0.88 11.25 -5.26
CA PHE A 72 -2.02 10.66 -4.56
C PHE A 72 -2.29 11.30 -3.20
N ASP A 73 -3.58 11.51 -2.86
CA ASP A 73 -4.03 11.93 -1.54
C ASP A 73 -3.95 10.77 -0.54
N PHE A 74 -4.17 9.54 -1.04
CA PHE A 74 -4.08 8.30 -0.28
C PHE A 74 -3.30 7.25 -1.05
N VAL A 75 -2.48 6.51 -0.33
CA VAL A 75 -1.87 5.26 -0.80
C VAL A 75 -2.23 4.17 0.20
N ALA A 76 -2.71 3.03 -0.28
CA ALA A 76 -3.01 1.90 0.57
C ALA A 76 -2.34 0.63 0.08
N THR A 77 -1.93 -0.20 1.02
CA THR A 77 -1.45 -1.56 0.76
C THR A 77 -2.00 -2.51 1.81
N HIS A 78 -2.48 -3.67 1.36
CA HIS A 78 -3.06 -4.68 2.23
C HIS A 78 -2.56 -6.07 1.87
N MET A 79 -1.73 -6.66 2.74
CA MET A 79 -1.21 -8.03 2.59
C MET A 79 -0.37 -8.22 1.31
N VAL A 80 0.54 -7.28 1.03
CA VAL A 80 1.34 -7.25 -0.21
C VAL A 80 2.84 -7.23 0.07
N THR A 81 3.30 -6.37 0.99
CA THR A 81 4.73 -6.09 1.17
C THR A 81 5.53 -7.29 1.66
N HIS A 82 4.89 -8.27 2.31
CA HIS A 82 5.54 -9.53 2.68
C HIS A 82 5.91 -10.43 1.48
N HIS A 83 5.37 -10.14 0.29
CA HIS A 83 5.79 -10.78 -0.97
C HIS A 83 6.95 -10.05 -1.65
N ILE A 84 7.33 -8.87 -1.17
CA ILE A 84 8.35 -8.02 -1.79
C ILE A 84 9.64 -8.11 -0.97
N PRO A 85 10.72 -8.72 -1.51
CA PRO A 85 11.99 -8.81 -0.78
C PRO A 85 12.56 -7.44 -0.39
N ASP A 86 12.51 -6.46 -1.30
CA ASP A 86 12.89 -5.06 -1.08
C ASP A 86 11.67 -4.20 -0.70
N TRP A 87 11.02 -4.59 0.39
CA TRP A 87 9.84 -3.90 0.91
C TRP A 87 10.15 -2.45 1.34
N GLN A 88 11.38 -2.15 1.74
CA GLN A 88 11.79 -0.78 2.09
C GLN A 88 11.67 0.14 0.88
N ASN A 89 12.21 -0.27 -0.27
CA ASN A 89 12.08 0.50 -1.50
C ASN A 89 10.61 0.65 -1.91
N ALA A 90 9.81 -0.42 -1.81
CA ALA A 90 8.37 -0.33 -2.09
C ALA A 90 7.67 0.71 -1.20
N LEU A 91 7.96 0.75 0.10
CA LEU A 91 7.44 1.77 1.01
C LEU A 91 7.93 3.18 0.65
N HIS A 92 9.21 3.34 0.26
CA HIS A 92 9.72 4.63 -0.22
C HIS A 92 9.02 5.08 -1.51
N GLN A 93 8.74 4.17 -2.45
CA GLN A 93 7.95 4.49 -3.63
C GLN A 93 6.53 4.93 -3.28
N MET A 94 5.87 4.26 -2.33
CA MET A 94 4.55 4.68 -1.83
C MET A 94 4.59 6.09 -1.24
N LEU A 95 5.63 6.41 -0.44
CA LEU A 95 5.80 7.75 0.11
C LEU A 95 6.14 8.80 -0.95
N ARG A 96 6.91 8.45 -1.96
CA ARG A 96 7.27 9.37 -3.06
C ARG A 96 6.01 9.86 -3.77
N VAL A 97 5.14 8.93 -4.14
CA VAL A 97 3.90 9.27 -4.90
C VAL A 97 2.79 9.84 -4.01
N LEU A 98 2.91 9.73 -2.69
CA LEU A 98 1.95 10.29 -1.73
C LEU A 98 2.18 11.80 -1.58
N LYS A 99 1.12 12.59 -1.66
CA LYS A 99 1.16 14.06 -1.44
C LYS A 99 1.62 14.41 -0.01
N PRO A 100 2.21 15.60 0.20
CA PRO A 100 2.30 16.18 1.54
C PRO A 100 0.93 16.20 2.22
N ASN A 101 0.88 15.91 3.52
CA ASN A 101 -0.34 15.68 4.30
C ASN A 101 -1.21 14.48 3.84
N GLY A 102 -0.83 13.75 2.81
CA GLY A 102 -1.50 12.53 2.38
C GLY A 102 -1.34 11.39 3.39
N HIS A 103 -2.16 10.36 3.26
CA HIS A 103 -2.19 9.25 4.21
C HIS A 103 -1.78 7.93 3.55
N LEU A 104 -0.82 7.25 4.17
CA LEU A 104 -0.46 5.87 3.83
C LEU A 104 -1.22 4.92 4.78
N LEU A 105 -2.12 4.12 4.21
CA LEU A 105 -2.87 3.08 4.89
C LEU A 105 -2.15 1.76 4.70
N TYR A 106 -1.55 1.25 5.76
CA TYR A 106 -0.70 0.07 5.72
C TYR A 106 -1.31 -1.06 6.57
N LYS A 107 -1.38 -2.25 6.00
CA LYS A 107 -1.75 -3.46 6.73
C LYS A 107 -1.06 -4.68 6.15
N ASP A 108 -0.24 -5.34 6.96
CA ASP A 108 0.48 -6.52 6.53
C ASP A 108 0.90 -7.42 7.70
N PHE A 109 1.49 -8.56 7.36
CA PHE A 109 2.21 -9.37 8.33
C PHE A 109 3.45 -8.64 8.83
N ALA A 110 3.65 -8.68 10.15
CA ALA A 110 4.88 -8.27 10.78
C ALA A 110 5.25 -9.32 11.84
N LEU A 111 6.40 -9.94 11.66
CA LEU A 111 6.80 -11.11 12.45
C LEU A 111 7.68 -10.68 13.62
N PRO A 112 7.63 -11.40 14.75
CA PRO A 112 8.60 -11.22 15.82
C PRO A 112 10.03 -11.37 15.27
N LYS A 113 10.95 -10.52 15.75
CA LYS A 113 12.33 -10.41 15.23
C LYS A 113 13.06 -11.75 15.07
N ARG A 114 12.87 -12.69 16.05
CA ARG A 114 13.48 -14.03 15.97
C ARG A 114 12.94 -14.85 14.80
N VAL A 115 11.63 -14.77 14.52
CA VAL A 115 10.97 -15.47 13.43
C VAL A 115 11.39 -14.88 12.09
N ALA A 116 11.38 -13.55 11.97
CA ALA A 116 11.83 -12.83 10.77
C ALA A 116 13.31 -13.15 10.46
N SER A 117 14.19 -13.17 11.47
CA SER A 117 15.60 -13.51 11.30
C SER A 117 15.82 -14.94 10.81
N LEU A 118 15.04 -15.90 11.28
CA LEU A 118 15.08 -17.27 10.80
C LEU A 118 14.54 -17.36 9.37
N GLY A 119 13.43 -16.70 9.08
CA GLY A 119 12.82 -16.67 7.75
C GLY A 119 13.79 -16.14 6.69
N LYS A 120 14.50 -15.05 6.96
CA LYS A 120 15.52 -14.47 6.06
C LYS A 120 16.65 -15.45 5.70
N LYS A 121 16.95 -16.40 6.58
CA LYS A 121 17.95 -17.46 6.32
C LYS A 121 17.41 -18.59 5.42
N ILE A 122 16.10 -18.82 5.44
CA ILE A 122 15.44 -19.91 4.71
C ILE A 122 15.05 -19.47 3.30
N SER A 123 14.52 -18.26 3.16
CA SER A 123 14.08 -17.72 1.87
C SER A 123 14.46 -16.25 1.72
N LYS A 124 14.95 -15.89 0.53
CA LYS A 124 15.23 -14.49 0.15
C LYS A 124 14.12 -13.89 -0.72
N SER A 125 13.10 -14.67 -1.06
CA SER A 125 12.01 -14.25 -1.95
C SER A 125 10.85 -13.55 -1.24
N LEU A 126 10.90 -13.42 0.10
CA LEU A 126 9.85 -12.81 0.90
C LEU A 126 10.38 -11.60 1.68
N GLY A 127 9.50 -10.62 1.87
CA GLY A 127 9.71 -9.49 2.76
C GLY A 127 9.45 -9.89 4.21
N TYR A 128 10.52 -10.09 4.97
CA TYR A 128 10.42 -10.38 6.41
C TYR A 128 10.44 -9.08 7.21
N LEU A 129 9.26 -8.53 7.45
CA LEU A 129 9.09 -7.29 8.20
C LEU A 129 8.92 -7.58 9.69
N THR A 130 9.46 -6.70 10.52
CA THR A 130 9.18 -6.68 11.94
C THR A 130 8.44 -5.38 12.33
N PRO A 131 7.71 -5.36 13.46
CA PRO A 131 7.11 -4.11 13.95
C PRO A 131 8.16 -3.00 14.18
N GLU A 132 9.38 -3.39 14.61
CA GLU A 132 10.49 -2.48 14.83
C GLU A 132 10.99 -1.85 13.53
N ASP A 133 11.06 -2.63 12.44
CA ASP A 133 11.47 -2.13 11.12
C ASP A 133 10.44 -1.09 10.61
N LEU A 134 9.15 -1.37 10.75
CA LEU A 134 8.07 -0.48 10.33
C LEU A 134 8.00 0.81 11.17
N ASN A 135 8.24 0.70 12.48
CA ASN A 135 8.33 1.89 13.35
C ASN A 135 9.51 2.76 12.97
N ARG A 136 10.69 2.15 12.77
CA ARG A 136 11.89 2.85 12.33
C ARG A 136 11.67 3.56 11.00
N PHE A 137 11.05 2.88 10.03
CA PHE A 137 10.68 3.50 8.74
C PHE A 137 9.82 4.74 8.94
N ALA A 138 8.80 4.67 9.82
CA ALA A 138 7.93 5.82 10.11
C ALA A 138 8.70 6.97 10.77
N GLU A 139 9.59 6.68 11.71
CA GLU A 139 10.44 7.66 12.42
C GLU A 139 11.43 8.35 11.46
N GLU A 140 12.17 7.56 10.66
CA GLU A 140 13.17 8.06 9.68
C GLU A 140 12.53 8.95 8.61
N ASN A 141 11.27 8.70 8.25
CA ASN A 141 10.53 9.49 7.28
C ASN A 141 9.60 10.55 7.92
N HIS A 142 9.74 10.79 9.23
CA HIS A 142 8.96 11.79 9.99
C HIS A 142 7.44 11.65 9.84
N LEU A 143 6.93 10.42 9.68
CA LEU A 143 5.52 10.16 9.49
C LEU A 143 4.75 10.35 10.80
N ALA A 144 3.68 11.12 10.76
CA ALA A 144 2.77 11.23 11.90
C ALA A 144 1.88 9.98 11.99
N VAL A 145 1.90 9.30 13.12
CA VAL A 145 1.05 8.13 13.38
C VAL A 145 -0.37 8.59 13.69
N VAL A 146 -1.32 8.33 12.79
CA VAL A 146 -2.74 8.64 12.96
C VAL A 146 -3.49 7.49 13.60
N HIS A 147 -3.11 6.26 13.25
CA HIS A 147 -3.65 5.02 13.81
C HIS A 147 -2.56 3.96 13.86
N LEU A 148 -2.56 3.13 14.89
CA LEU A 148 -1.68 1.98 15.01
C LEU A 148 -2.41 0.87 15.76
N ALA A 149 -2.51 -0.31 15.13
CA ALA A 149 -2.96 -1.54 15.75
C ALA A 149 -1.96 -2.66 15.48
N ARG A 150 -1.71 -3.49 16.47
CA ARG A 150 -0.79 -4.63 16.37
C ARG A 150 -1.41 -5.87 16.98
N SER A 151 -1.14 -7.01 16.38
CA SER A 151 -1.39 -8.32 16.95
C SER A 151 -0.13 -9.17 16.82
N PHE A 152 -0.18 -10.43 17.21
CA PHE A 152 1.00 -11.33 17.24
C PHE A 152 1.78 -11.36 15.90
N ASN A 153 1.08 -11.30 14.76
CA ASN A 153 1.68 -11.42 13.43
C ASN A 153 1.17 -10.39 12.42
N LYS A 154 0.45 -9.35 12.87
CA LYS A 154 -0.11 -8.31 12.00
C LYS A 154 0.25 -6.93 12.50
N TYR A 155 0.50 -6.06 11.56
CA TYR A 155 0.74 -4.64 11.78
C TYR A 155 -0.21 -3.84 10.90
N GLU A 156 -0.95 -2.93 11.50
CA GLU A 156 -1.86 -2.03 10.81
C GLU A 156 -1.57 -0.60 11.26
N ALA A 157 -1.30 0.28 10.33
CA ALA A 157 -1.03 1.68 10.61
C ALA A 157 -1.69 2.60 9.58
N VAL A 158 -2.03 3.78 10.03
CA VAL A 158 -2.30 4.92 9.16
C VAL A 158 -1.27 5.98 9.49
N TRP A 159 -0.41 6.26 8.54
CA TRP A 159 0.59 7.30 8.65
C TRP A 159 0.23 8.51 7.79
N ARG A 160 0.52 9.71 8.27
CA ARG A 160 0.40 10.93 7.48
C ARG A 160 1.79 11.44 7.12
N LYS A 161 2.00 11.70 5.82
CA LYS A 161 3.23 12.29 5.31
C LYS A 161 3.36 13.74 5.81
N PRO A 162 4.55 14.20 6.24
CA PRO A 162 4.76 15.61 6.59
C PRO A 162 4.53 16.54 5.40
N VAL A 163 4.49 17.86 5.69
CA VAL A 163 4.38 18.94 4.67
C VAL A 163 5.67 19.06 3.87
#